data_903ebe79ea304970e6640b6818cc0b10
#
_entry.id   903ebe79ea304970e6640b6818cc0b10
#
_cell.length_a   1.000
_cell.length_b   1.000
_cell.length_c   1.000
_cell.angle_alpha   90.00
_cell.angle_beta   90.00
_cell.angle_gamma   90.00
#
_symmetry.space_group_name_H-M   'P 1'
#
loop_
_entity.id
_entity.type
_entity.pdbx_description
1 polymer ?
#
loop_
_entity_poly.entity_id
_entity_poly.type
_entity_poly.pdbx_seq_one_letter_code
_entity_poly.pdbx_strand_id
1 'polypeptide(L)'
;ITVDIANPDTTAKPVAECLIGGIHIDTSTAEGQNIYVGLPNGVTLQQSLMEDVESIYGAPKDRYEADTSVQFTYEYGLYQTITLGFDNKTGILYSLDMQNFTTTADAEALDGVSDATTPEVEAYQAPEADSSEINDWTVRFDDVLYHLPVPVSELLDHDWTVNTKESDTAVLNGKYGYVTLEKGGQKLY
;
A
#
# COMPACT_ATOMS: atom_id res chain seq x y z
N ILE A 1 8.13 2.60 5.86
CA ILE A 1 6.94 2.29 5.07
C ILE A 1 5.76 2.16 6.03
N THR A 2 4.66 2.82 5.73
CA THR A 2 3.41 2.72 6.48
C THR A 2 2.38 1.99 5.64
N VAL A 3 1.57 1.14 6.26
CA VAL A 3 0.46 0.48 5.60
C VAL A 3 -0.84 0.75 6.36
N ASP A 4 -1.91 0.94 5.60
CA ASP A 4 -3.27 1.05 6.13
C ASP A 4 -4.00 -0.26 5.90
N ILE A 5 -4.50 -0.85 6.98
CA ILE A 5 -5.25 -2.10 6.91
C ILE A 5 -6.73 -1.88 7.20
N ALA A 6 -7.57 -2.71 6.61
CA ALA A 6 -9.01 -2.71 6.84
C ALA A 6 -9.52 -4.13 7.07
N ASN A 7 -10.48 -4.26 7.99
CA ASN A 7 -11.22 -5.49 8.19
C ASN A 7 -12.38 -5.56 7.19
N PRO A 8 -12.41 -6.54 6.27
CA PRO A 8 -13.48 -6.67 5.28
C PRO A 8 -14.76 -7.34 5.84
N ASP A 9 -14.73 -7.86 7.07
CA ASP A 9 -15.85 -8.62 7.67
C ASP A 9 -16.72 -7.74 8.59
N THR A 10 -17.86 -8.29 8.97
CA THR A 10 -18.79 -7.74 9.96
C THR A 10 -18.44 -8.11 11.41
N THR A 11 -17.48 -8.99 11.62
CA THR A 11 -16.94 -9.36 12.95
C THR A 11 -15.51 -8.86 13.10
N ALA A 12 -15.02 -8.69 14.33
CA ALA A 12 -13.61 -8.40 14.56
C ALA A 12 -12.72 -9.52 14.02
N LYS A 13 -11.61 -9.17 13.37
CA LYS A 13 -10.65 -10.10 12.77
C LYS A 13 -9.26 -9.89 13.35
N PRO A 14 -8.46 -10.95 13.51
CA PRO A 14 -7.03 -10.82 13.70
C PRO A 14 -6.41 -10.01 12.56
N VAL A 15 -5.32 -9.31 12.84
CA VAL A 15 -4.61 -8.51 11.83
C VAL A 15 -4.24 -9.33 10.59
N ALA A 16 -3.83 -10.59 10.77
CA ALA A 16 -3.47 -11.49 9.67
C ALA A 16 -4.61 -11.77 8.67
N GLU A 17 -5.87 -11.63 9.11
CA GLU A 17 -7.07 -11.84 8.30
C GLU A 17 -7.65 -10.53 7.72
N CYS A 18 -6.88 -9.44 7.82
CA CYS A 18 -7.24 -8.14 7.28
C CYS A 18 -6.56 -7.90 5.92
N LEU A 19 -7.04 -6.87 5.20
CA LEU A 19 -6.51 -6.45 3.92
C LEU A 19 -5.68 -5.17 4.09
N ILE A 20 -4.51 -5.11 3.46
CA ILE A 20 -3.77 -3.86 3.24
C ILE A 20 -4.39 -3.20 2.01
N GLY A 21 -5.02 -2.05 2.20
CA GLY A 21 -5.61 -1.25 1.15
C GLY A 21 -4.83 0.05 0.89
N GLY A 22 -3.92 0.43 1.78
CA GLY A 22 -3.07 1.61 1.63
C GLY A 22 -1.61 1.32 1.91
N ILE A 23 -0.72 1.95 1.14
CA ILE A 23 0.73 1.87 1.31
C ILE A 23 1.31 3.27 1.16
N HIS A 24 2.08 3.70 2.16
CA HIS A 24 2.84 4.94 2.12
C HIS A 24 4.34 4.65 2.26
N ILE A 25 5.12 5.09 1.28
CA ILE A 25 6.57 4.89 1.23
C ILE A 25 7.24 6.24 1.01
N ASP A 26 8.19 6.57 1.89
CA ASP A 26 9.05 7.73 1.75
C ASP A 26 10.53 7.28 1.85
N THR A 27 11.23 7.33 0.71
CA THR A 27 12.63 6.92 0.61
C THR A 27 13.60 8.07 0.89
N SER A 28 13.12 9.26 1.22
CA SER A 28 13.97 10.37 1.69
C SER A 28 14.48 10.13 3.10
N THR A 29 13.84 9.23 3.86
CA THR A 29 14.26 8.83 5.20
C THR A 29 15.31 7.73 5.16
N ALA A 30 16.16 7.65 6.19
CA ALA A 30 17.19 6.61 6.28
C ALA A 30 16.61 5.18 6.30
N GLU A 31 15.39 5.03 6.82
CA GLU A 31 14.69 3.75 6.90
C GLU A 31 14.11 3.30 5.55
N GLY A 32 13.77 4.24 4.67
CA GLY A 32 13.23 3.96 3.33
C GLY A 32 14.26 3.72 2.24
N GLN A 33 15.55 4.02 2.48
CA GLN A 33 16.57 4.02 1.43
C GLN A 33 16.98 2.64 0.90
N ASN A 34 16.66 1.56 1.59
CA ASN A 34 17.12 0.21 1.23
C ASN A 34 16.00 -0.67 0.65
N ILE A 35 14.88 -0.09 0.27
CA ILE A 35 13.74 -0.84 -0.26
C ILE A 35 13.65 -0.61 -1.76
N TYR A 36 13.63 -1.68 -2.53
CA TYR A 36 13.27 -1.62 -3.93
C TYR A 36 11.74 -1.59 -4.06
N VAL A 37 11.23 -0.55 -4.69
CA VAL A 37 9.80 -0.40 -4.97
C VAL A 37 9.61 -0.11 -6.44
N GLY A 38 8.95 -1.03 -7.13
CA GLY A 38 8.59 -0.93 -8.54
C GLY A 38 7.08 -0.70 -8.70
N LEU A 39 6.75 0.13 -9.68
CA LEU A 39 5.40 0.41 -10.16
C LEU A 39 5.26 -0.07 -11.60
N PRO A 40 4.03 -0.16 -12.15
CA PRO A 40 3.79 -0.55 -13.52
C PRO A 40 4.67 0.18 -14.54
N ASN A 41 4.95 -0.47 -15.66
CA ASN A 41 5.81 0.06 -16.73
C ASN A 41 7.26 0.41 -16.33
N GLY A 42 7.77 -0.22 -15.28
CA GLY A 42 9.18 -0.07 -14.87
C GLY A 42 9.47 1.25 -14.13
N VAL A 43 8.46 1.98 -13.72
CA VAL A 43 8.65 3.13 -12.82
C VAL A 43 9.16 2.63 -11.47
N THR A 44 10.21 3.25 -10.95
CA THR A 44 10.90 2.78 -9.73
C THR A 44 11.23 3.97 -8.84
N LEU A 45 10.97 3.84 -7.55
CA LEU A 45 11.39 4.83 -6.56
C LEU A 45 12.92 4.96 -6.55
N GLN A 46 13.40 6.16 -6.30
CA GLN A 46 14.82 6.57 -6.29
C GLN A 46 15.52 6.54 -7.67
N GLN A 47 14.81 6.20 -8.75
CA GLN A 47 15.41 6.11 -10.09
C GLN A 47 14.63 6.89 -11.15
N SER A 48 13.29 6.76 -11.17
CA SER A 48 12.48 7.37 -12.23
C SER A 48 12.38 8.89 -12.06
N LEU A 49 12.44 9.60 -13.19
CA LEU A 49 12.29 11.05 -13.23
C LEU A 49 10.82 11.45 -13.40
N MET A 50 10.48 12.61 -12.90
CA MET A 50 9.14 13.18 -12.99
C MET A 50 8.62 13.24 -14.43
N GLU A 51 9.47 13.64 -15.38
CA GLU A 51 9.11 13.73 -16.81
C GLU A 51 8.78 12.35 -17.41
N ASP A 52 9.55 11.32 -17.03
CA ASP A 52 9.30 9.94 -17.48
C ASP A 52 7.99 9.42 -16.93
N VAL A 53 7.74 9.67 -15.64
CA VAL A 53 6.49 9.25 -14.97
C VAL A 53 5.27 9.92 -15.60
N GLU A 54 5.34 11.23 -15.88
CA GLU A 54 4.25 11.95 -16.57
C GLU A 54 4.05 11.44 -17.99
N SER A 55 5.13 11.08 -18.69
CA SER A 55 5.05 10.49 -20.03
C SER A 55 4.40 9.12 -20.04
N ILE A 56 4.63 8.30 -19.00
CA ILE A 56 4.13 6.93 -18.86
C ILE A 56 2.66 6.92 -18.41
N TYR A 57 2.34 7.67 -17.34
CA TYR A 57 1.02 7.61 -16.70
C TYR A 57 0.08 8.74 -17.14
N GLY A 58 0.58 9.68 -17.94
CA GLY A 58 -0.19 10.87 -18.36
C GLY A 58 -0.20 11.97 -17.30
N ALA A 59 -0.89 13.05 -17.62
CA ALA A 59 -1.00 14.19 -16.73
C ALA A 59 -1.76 13.81 -15.43
N PRO A 60 -1.24 14.17 -14.25
CA PRO A 60 -1.95 13.95 -13.00
C PRO A 60 -3.24 14.80 -12.92
N LYS A 61 -4.19 14.36 -12.11
CA LYS A 61 -5.41 15.15 -11.81
C LYS A 61 -5.07 16.43 -11.06
N ASP A 62 -4.13 16.34 -10.14
CA ASP A 62 -3.62 17.47 -9.37
C ASP A 62 -2.09 17.43 -9.30
N ARG A 63 -1.47 18.61 -9.42
CA ARG A 63 -0.03 18.83 -9.31
C ARG A 63 0.22 19.92 -8.30
N TYR A 64 0.83 19.56 -7.18
CA TYR A 64 1.23 20.49 -6.13
C TYR A 64 2.75 20.68 -6.13
N GLU A 65 3.21 21.96 -6.12
CA GLU A 65 4.62 22.31 -6.10
C GLU A 65 4.94 23.06 -4.79
N ALA A 66 5.90 22.53 -4.07
CA ALA A 66 6.50 23.15 -2.89
C ALA A 66 7.98 23.48 -3.14
N ASP A 67 8.62 24.16 -2.19
CA ASP A 67 10.03 24.57 -2.32
C ASP A 67 10.99 23.39 -2.53
N THR A 68 10.67 22.22 -1.97
CA THR A 68 11.55 21.04 -1.99
C THR A 68 10.97 19.85 -2.72
N SER A 69 9.68 19.86 -3.05
CA SER A 69 9.00 18.70 -3.63
C SER A 69 7.94 19.09 -4.65
N VAL A 70 7.66 18.17 -5.57
CA VAL A 70 6.50 18.20 -6.45
C VAL A 70 5.70 16.94 -6.19
N GLN A 71 4.37 17.06 -6.11
CA GLN A 71 3.47 15.91 -5.94
C GLN A 71 2.52 15.79 -7.12
N PHE A 72 2.38 14.59 -7.63
CA PHE A 72 1.40 14.21 -8.65
C PHE A 72 0.33 13.34 -8.01
N THR A 73 -0.93 13.75 -8.10
CA THR A 73 -2.06 12.98 -7.60
C THR A 73 -2.91 12.48 -8.76
N TYR A 74 -3.10 11.16 -8.81
CA TYR A 74 -4.03 10.46 -9.69
C TYR A 74 -5.20 9.96 -8.85
N GLU A 75 -6.43 10.32 -9.22
CA GLU A 75 -7.65 9.97 -8.49
C GLU A 75 -8.58 9.17 -9.40
N TYR A 76 -8.96 7.99 -8.94
CA TYR A 76 -9.79 7.04 -9.69
C TYR A 76 -11.16 6.83 -9.02
N GLY A 77 -11.29 7.20 -7.75
CA GLY A 77 -12.53 7.08 -7.00
C GLY A 77 -12.39 7.59 -5.56
N LEU A 78 -13.46 7.48 -4.81
CA LEU A 78 -13.42 7.76 -3.38
C LEU A 78 -12.53 6.71 -2.71
N TYR A 79 -11.49 7.12 -2.01
CA TYR A 79 -10.46 6.23 -1.42
C TYR A 79 -9.65 5.40 -2.44
N GLN A 80 -9.60 5.86 -3.69
CA GLN A 80 -8.79 5.26 -4.75
C GLN A 80 -7.89 6.34 -5.33
N THR A 81 -6.73 6.53 -4.69
CA THR A 81 -5.78 7.59 -5.02
C THR A 81 -4.35 7.08 -5.06
N ILE A 82 -3.56 7.66 -5.96
CA ILE A 82 -2.11 7.43 -6.01
C ILE A 82 -1.45 8.80 -6.02
N THR A 83 -0.59 9.07 -5.03
CA THR A 83 0.21 10.27 -4.97
C THR A 83 1.70 9.92 -5.07
N LEU A 84 2.37 10.52 -6.03
CA LEU A 84 3.80 10.36 -6.29
C LEU A 84 4.53 11.64 -5.94
N GLY A 85 5.56 11.53 -5.10
CA GLY A 85 6.36 12.69 -4.66
C GLY A 85 7.75 12.69 -5.29
N PHE A 86 8.13 13.83 -5.85
CA PHE A 86 9.40 14.05 -6.54
C PHE A 86 10.21 15.14 -5.84
N ASP A 87 11.51 14.95 -5.78
CA ASP A 87 12.43 16.01 -5.33
C ASP A 87 12.46 17.13 -6.37
N ASN A 88 12.21 18.37 -5.94
CA ASN A 88 12.06 19.51 -6.85
C ASN A 88 13.35 19.90 -7.59
N LYS A 89 14.53 19.49 -7.10
CA LYS A 89 15.83 19.85 -7.72
C LYS A 89 16.29 18.79 -8.70
N THR A 90 16.09 17.52 -8.35
CA THR A 90 16.59 16.39 -9.14
C THR A 90 15.51 15.78 -10.04
N GLY A 91 14.24 16.02 -9.74
CA GLY A 91 13.09 15.40 -10.40
C GLY A 91 12.91 13.92 -10.05
N ILE A 92 13.70 13.37 -9.13
CA ILE A 92 13.67 11.93 -8.80
C ILE A 92 12.44 11.61 -7.94
N LEU A 93 11.72 10.57 -8.30
CA LEU A 93 10.62 9.99 -7.54
C LEU A 93 11.15 9.41 -6.22
N TYR A 94 10.69 9.93 -5.08
CA TYR A 94 11.13 9.48 -3.77
C TYR A 94 10.02 8.97 -2.85
N SER A 95 8.76 9.28 -3.15
CA SER A 95 7.65 8.81 -2.32
C SER A 95 6.47 8.31 -3.15
N LEU A 96 5.77 7.36 -2.56
CA LEU A 96 4.55 6.76 -3.05
C LEU A 96 3.53 6.74 -1.91
N ASP A 97 2.33 7.26 -2.17
CA ASP A 97 1.13 7.01 -1.39
C ASP A 97 0.10 6.38 -2.32
N MET A 98 -0.31 5.16 -2.04
CA MET A 98 -1.27 4.41 -2.84
C MET A 98 -2.39 3.92 -1.94
N GLN A 99 -3.63 4.27 -2.25
CA GLN A 99 -4.81 3.88 -1.52
C GLN A 99 -5.85 3.28 -2.46
N ASN A 100 -6.22 2.04 -2.20
CA ASN A 100 -7.30 1.34 -2.88
C ASN A 100 -8.20 0.64 -1.85
N PHE A 101 -9.09 1.42 -1.23
CA PHE A 101 -10.06 0.90 -0.30
C PHE A 101 -11.41 0.72 -0.98
N THR A 102 -11.99 -0.46 -0.81
CA THR A 102 -13.42 -0.65 -1.04
C THR A 102 -14.16 -0.18 0.19
N THR A 103 -15.27 0.54 0.02
CA THR A 103 -16.12 0.94 1.14
C THR A 103 -16.59 -0.29 1.89
N THR A 104 -16.14 -0.44 3.13
CA THR A 104 -16.72 -1.42 4.05
C THR A 104 -18.08 -0.90 4.51
N ALA A 105 -19.09 -1.76 4.56
CA ALA A 105 -20.37 -1.39 5.13
C ALA A 105 -20.19 -0.98 6.60
N ASP A 106 -20.86 0.09 7.03
CA ASP A 106 -20.99 0.45 8.45
C ASP A 106 -21.78 -0.68 9.15
N ALA A 107 -21.08 -1.67 9.66
CA ALA A 107 -21.69 -2.73 10.46
C ALA A 107 -21.42 -2.49 11.94
N GLU A 108 -22.40 -2.78 12.79
CA GLU A 108 -22.21 -2.77 14.23
C GLU A 108 -21.23 -3.88 14.62
N ALA A 109 -20.24 -3.56 15.45
CA ALA A 109 -19.28 -4.55 15.94
C ALA A 109 -20.04 -5.63 16.74
N LEU A 110 -19.89 -6.87 16.32
CA LEU A 110 -20.38 -8.02 17.08
C LEU A 110 -19.36 -8.37 18.18
N ASP A 111 -19.86 -8.98 19.26
CA ASP A 111 -18.99 -9.45 20.32
C ASP A 111 -18.09 -10.60 19.83
N GLY A 112 -16.79 -10.48 20.14
CA GLY A 112 -15.78 -11.51 19.88
C GLY A 112 -14.92 -11.26 18.65
N VAL A 113 -13.92 -12.13 18.48
CA VAL A 113 -13.00 -12.15 17.36
C VAL A 113 -13.19 -13.48 16.61
N SER A 114 -13.34 -13.42 15.30
CA SER A 114 -13.47 -14.59 14.44
C SER A 114 -12.16 -14.85 13.68
N ASP A 115 -11.61 -16.05 13.80
CA ASP A 115 -10.43 -16.50 13.05
C ASP A 115 -10.78 -17.07 11.66
N ALA A 116 -12.08 -17.09 11.31
CA ALA A 116 -12.48 -17.57 9.99
C ALA A 116 -12.01 -16.62 8.89
N THR A 117 -11.39 -17.18 7.86
CA THR A 117 -10.94 -16.42 6.69
C THR A 117 -12.14 -15.81 5.97
N THR A 118 -12.00 -14.56 5.50
CA THR A 118 -13.06 -13.87 4.78
C THR A 118 -13.06 -14.24 3.29
N PRO A 119 -14.21 -14.10 2.60
CA PRO A 119 -14.26 -14.35 1.15
C PRO A 119 -13.29 -13.49 0.35
N GLU A 120 -13.03 -12.27 0.78
CA GLU A 120 -12.08 -11.34 0.14
C GLU A 120 -10.64 -11.84 0.26
N VAL A 121 -10.26 -12.37 1.42
CA VAL A 121 -8.95 -12.98 1.65
C VAL A 121 -8.81 -14.29 0.85
N GLU A 122 -9.85 -15.16 0.88
CA GLU A 122 -9.86 -16.42 0.11
C GLU A 122 -9.81 -16.19 -1.42
N ALA A 123 -10.43 -15.11 -1.90
CA ALA A 123 -10.49 -14.78 -3.33
C ALA A 123 -9.23 -14.11 -3.87
N TYR A 124 -8.33 -13.67 -2.99
CA TYR A 124 -7.11 -12.99 -3.42
C TYR A 124 -6.24 -13.86 -4.33
N GLN A 125 -5.75 -13.27 -5.40
CA GLN A 125 -4.80 -13.89 -6.31
C GLN A 125 -3.64 -12.93 -6.55
N ALA A 126 -2.44 -13.36 -6.21
CA ALA A 126 -1.25 -12.59 -6.48
C ALA A 126 -1.07 -12.39 -8.01
N PRO A 127 -0.66 -11.20 -8.47
CA PRO A 127 -0.42 -10.95 -9.89
C PRO A 127 0.73 -11.80 -10.41
N GLU A 128 0.55 -12.43 -11.59
CA GLU A 128 1.60 -13.24 -12.24
C GLU A 128 2.61 -12.39 -13.02
N ALA A 129 2.23 -11.17 -13.39
CA ALA A 129 3.06 -10.27 -14.20
C ALA A 129 2.80 -8.80 -13.82
N ASP A 130 3.79 -7.94 -14.13
CA ASP A 130 3.63 -6.50 -13.99
C ASP A 130 2.48 -5.98 -14.88
N SER A 131 1.69 -5.08 -14.32
CA SER A 131 0.67 -4.35 -15.07
C SER A 131 1.30 -3.27 -15.94
N SER A 132 0.57 -2.85 -16.99
CA SER A 132 0.89 -1.67 -17.78
C SER A 132 0.22 -0.39 -17.26
N GLU A 133 -0.74 -0.52 -16.37
CA GLU A 133 -1.56 0.60 -15.89
C GLU A 133 -1.35 0.83 -14.39
N ILE A 134 -1.11 2.08 -13.99
CA ILE A 134 -0.91 2.41 -12.58
C ILE A 134 -2.16 2.15 -11.74
N ASN A 135 -3.36 2.29 -12.33
CA ASN A 135 -4.63 2.05 -11.68
C ASN A 135 -5.03 0.56 -11.59
N ASP A 136 -4.14 -0.34 -11.99
CA ASP A 136 -4.25 -1.76 -11.64
C ASP A 136 -3.72 -2.04 -10.21
N TRP A 137 -3.32 -0.98 -9.51
CA TRP A 137 -2.95 -1.02 -8.08
C TRP A 137 -1.85 -2.03 -7.74
N THR A 138 -0.99 -2.35 -8.71
CA THR A 138 0.13 -3.27 -8.49
C THR A 138 1.35 -2.53 -7.99
N VAL A 139 2.03 -3.13 -7.03
CA VAL A 139 3.28 -2.64 -6.46
C VAL A 139 4.23 -3.80 -6.23
N ARG A 140 5.50 -3.60 -6.54
CA ARG A 140 6.57 -4.59 -6.29
C ARG A 140 7.40 -4.16 -5.10
N PHE A 141 7.47 -5.03 -4.09
CA PHE A 141 8.43 -4.92 -3.00
C PHE A 141 9.49 -6.00 -3.16
N ASP A 142 10.74 -5.61 -3.25
CA ASP A 142 11.83 -6.50 -3.61
C ASP A 142 11.48 -7.25 -4.92
N ASP A 143 11.39 -8.56 -4.88
CA ASP A 143 11.05 -9.39 -6.04
C ASP A 143 9.59 -9.87 -6.07
N VAL A 144 8.77 -9.46 -5.09
CA VAL A 144 7.37 -9.91 -4.97
C VAL A 144 6.42 -8.83 -5.47
N LEU A 145 5.50 -9.22 -6.33
CA LEU A 145 4.46 -8.36 -6.88
C LEU A 145 3.15 -8.54 -6.10
N TYR A 146 2.57 -7.44 -5.66
CA TYR A 146 1.31 -7.40 -4.94
C TYR A 146 0.29 -6.56 -5.68
N HIS A 147 -0.99 -6.88 -5.48
CA HIS A 147 -2.13 -6.09 -5.96
C HIS A 147 -2.95 -5.63 -4.76
N LEU A 148 -3.18 -4.32 -4.62
CA LEU A 148 -3.99 -3.77 -3.53
C LEU A 148 -5.49 -3.80 -3.85
N PRO A 149 -6.35 -4.15 -2.89
CA PRO A 149 -6.00 -4.56 -1.53
C PRO A 149 -5.41 -5.97 -1.46
N VAL A 150 -4.41 -6.18 -0.61
CA VAL A 150 -3.72 -7.44 -0.42
C VAL A 150 -3.92 -7.97 1.02
N PRO A 151 -4.19 -9.26 1.23
CA PRO A 151 -4.24 -9.83 2.57
C PRO A 151 -2.92 -9.65 3.33
N VAL A 152 -3.00 -9.33 4.62
CA VAL A 152 -1.78 -9.32 5.46
C VAL A 152 -1.10 -10.68 5.44
N SER A 153 -1.89 -11.77 5.45
CA SER A 153 -1.37 -13.16 5.35
C SER A 153 -0.49 -13.39 4.12
N GLU A 154 -0.79 -12.76 2.98
CA GLU A 154 0.03 -12.86 1.78
C GLU A 154 1.45 -12.33 2.00
N LEU A 155 1.60 -11.24 2.76
CA LEU A 155 2.93 -10.74 3.12
C LEU A 155 3.63 -11.69 4.08
N LEU A 156 2.89 -12.32 5.01
CA LEU A 156 3.45 -13.31 5.94
C LEU A 156 4.02 -14.53 5.20
N ASP A 157 3.38 -14.96 4.11
CA ASP A 157 3.84 -16.05 3.26
C ASP A 157 5.13 -15.71 2.49
N HIS A 158 5.51 -14.42 2.46
CA HIS A 158 6.73 -13.90 1.85
C HIS A 158 7.76 -13.39 2.87
N ASP A 159 7.85 -14.08 4.01
CA ASP A 159 8.83 -13.84 5.08
C ASP A 159 8.66 -12.53 5.86
N TRP A 160 7.54 -11.82 5.71
CA TRP A 160 7.19 -10.75 6.62
C TRP A 160 6.65 -11.33 7.93
N THR A 161 6.87 -10.64 9.03
CA THR A 161 6.39 -11.05 10.36
C THR A 161 5.69 -9.89 11.06
N VAL A 162 4.59 -10.18 11.77
CA VAL A 162 3.89 -9.16 12.56
C VAL A 162 4.67 -8.87 13.83
N ASN A 163 5.03 -7.60 14.05
CA ASN A 163 5.52 -7.15 15.33
C ASN A 163 4.35 -6.98 16.31
N THR A 164 4.09 -8.00 17.11
CA THR A 164 2.94 -8.04 18.02
C THR A 164 2.96 -7.00 19.14
N LYS A 165 4.09 -6.30 19.35
CA LYS A 165 4.20 -5.22 20.33
C LYS A 165 3.79 -3.87 19.76
N GLU A 166 3.82 -3.75 18.44
CA GLU A 166 3.55 -2.53 17.68
C GLU A 166 2.36 -2.72 16.73
N SER A 167 1.49 -3.67 17.00
CA SER A 167 0.32 -3.98 16.16
C SER A 167 -0.92 -4.20 17.01
N ASP A 168 -2.08 -3.94 16.43
CA ASP A 168 -3.34 -4.36 17.00
C ASP A 168 -3.42 -5.90 17.04
N THR A 169 -4.11 -6.44 18.04
CA THR A 169 -4.34 -7.88 18.12
C THR A 169 -5.46 -8.29 17.18
N ALA A 170 -6.46 -7.42 17.05
CA ALA A 170 -7.60 -7.61 16.15
C ALA A 170 -8.15 -6.25 15.72
N VAL A 171 -8.75 -6.22 14.53
CA VAL A 171 -9.37 -5.04 13.94
C VAL A 171 -10.89 -5.21 13.99
N LEU A 172 -11.57 -4.19 14.54
CA LEU A 172 -13.03 -4.14 14.54
C LEU A 172 -13.54 -3.95 13.11
N ASN A 173 -14.78 -4.39 12.87
CA ASN A 173 -15.41 -4.26 11.57
C ASN A 173 -15.52 -2.80 11.12
N GLY A 174 -15.44 -2.56 9.82
CA GLY A 174 -15.56 -1.23 9.22
C GLY A 174 -14.56 -0.19 9.73
N LYS A 175 -13.50 -0.63 10.45
CA LYS A 175 -12.46 0.26 10.98
C LYS A 175 -11.09 -0.10 10.46
N TYR A 176 -10.24 0.91 10.42
CA TYR A 176 -8.82 0.73 10.15
C TYR A 176 -8.13 0.16 11.38
N GLY A 177 -7.23 -0.76 11.16
CA GLY A 177 -6.34 -1.29 12.18
C GLY A 177 -4.91 -0.80 11.95
N TYR A 178 -4.07 -1.08 12.93
CA TYR A 178 -2.66 -0.77 12.89
C TYR A 178 -1.83 -2.05 12.90
N VAL A 179 -0.92 -2.18 11.96
CA VAL A 179 0.01 -3.30 11.87
C VAL A 179 1.43 -2.82 11.58
N THR A 180 2.40 -3.38 12.29
CA THR A 180 3.80 -3.28 11.95
C THR A 180 4.29 -4.62 11.46
N LEU A 181 4.78 -4.66 10.22
CA LEU A 181 5.38 -5.83 9.60
C LEU A 181 6.89 -5.65 9.48
N GLU A 182 7.65 -6.69 9.75
CA GLU A 182 9.11 -6.69 9.73
C GLU A 182 9.67 -7.79 8.84
N LYS A 183 10.71 -7.47 8.04
CA LYS A 183 11.45 -8.42 7.21
C LYS A 183 12.88 -7.93 7.02
N GLY A 184 13.88 -8.72 7.40
CA GLY A 184 15.28 -8.42 7.08
C GLY A 184 15.82 -7.08 7.59
N GLY A 185 15.24 -6.53 8.67
CA GLY A 185 15.58 -5.20 9.21
C GLY A 185 14.77 -4.07 8.60
N GLN A 186 13.87 -4.35 7.65
CA GLN A 186 12.88 -3.42 7.13
C GLN A 186 11.63 -3.47 7.99
N LYS A 187 10.90 -2.34 8.05
CA LYS A 187 9.61 -2.23 8.74
C LYS A 187 8.55 -1.61 7.84
N LEU A 188 7.37 -2.23 7.83
CA LEU A 188 6.10 -1.67 7.35
C LEU A 188 5.26 -1.30 8.58
N TYR A 189 4.79 -0.05 8.65
CA TYR A 189 3.96 0.44 9.78
C TYR A 189 2.53 0.64 9.34
#